data_c4a9b192b7552e9cfe466854191a25fe
#
_entry.id   c4a9b192b7552e9cfe466854191a25fe
#
_cell.length_a   1.000
_cell.length_b   1.000
_cell.length_c   1.000
_cell.angle_alpha   90.00
_cell.angle_beta   90.00
_cell.angle_gamma   90.00
#
_symmetry.space_group_name_H-M   'P 1'
#
loop_
_entity.id
_entity.type
_entity.pdbx_description
1 polymer ?
#
loop_
_entity_poly.entity_id
_entity_poly.type
_entity_poly.pdbx_seq_one_letter_code
_entity_poly.pdbx_strand_id
1 'polypeptide(L)'
;MNLIKKNLSILLLIMSMAVVQTGCEQISTPAIEETVKEISSDSESKNESGNEKESVSKIESKNDSKTKPESESVPEVEFDSATVSYLGPEGTYTQEACGVFFEKEGTYTPYKTVSEAVEALINGESNYAVIPQENTIGGAVTDYVDIVINQKEVSVVGEMELPINQNLLVLPGTEVGNIEKVYSHKQGIAQGKDWLKENLPKAEIIEVSSTAEGARLVAEEGNASNAAIASAACAEVYGLEVLAAGIQNNDSNKTRFYVLSKDNPSMDKNERMAFVASGKAEGLPGLLAHLENAGAKLVTIHDRPRKTELGEYNYLIECSDLSYEDYEKLTGNHSFEFRYLGEFHVNYPDPKGSGLVTHP
;
A
#
# COMPACT_ATOMS: atom_id res chain seq x y z
N MET A 1 26.33 -39.30 36.91
CA MET A 1 25.28 -38.27 37.13
C MET A 1 24.87 -37.57 35.83
N ASN A 2 25.05 -38.19 34.65
CA ASN A 2 24.75 -37.62 33.35
C ASN A 2 23.80 -38.43 32.45
N LEU A 3 23.22 -39.50 32.98
CA LEU A 3 22.22 -40.32 32.23
C LEU A 3 20.76 -40.07 32.63
N ILE A 4 20.50 -39.39 33.74
CA ILE A 4 19.15 -39.15 34.27
C ILE A 4 18.54 -37.86 33.70
N LYS A 5 19.34 -36.95 33.18
CA LYS A 5 18.85 -35.70 32.57
C LYS A 5 18.39 -35.80 31.09
N LYS A 6 18.75 -36.88 30.39
CA LYS A 6 18.32 -37.09 28.98
C LYS A 6 16.95 -37.72 28.82
N ASN A 7 16.46 -38.43 29.83
CA ASN A 7 15.17 -39.14 29.75
C ASN A 7 13.97 -38.28 30.23
N LEU A 8 14.22 -37.14 30.87
CA LEU A 8 13.14 -36.24 31.33
C LEU A 8 12.66 -35.29 30.25
N SER A 9 13.51 -34.99 29.24
CA SER A 9 13.12 -34.11 28.12
C SER A 9 12.31 -34.83 27.03
N ILE A 10 12.40 -36.16 26.98
CA ILE A 10 11.64 -36.97 26.00
C ILE A 10 10.23 -37.30 26.53
N LEU A 11 10.04 -37.31 27.84
CA LEU A 11 8.73 -37.60 28.45
C LEU A 11 7.78 -36.37 28.44
N LEU A 12 8.30 -35.14 28.35
CA LEU A 12 7.49 -33.92 28.21
C LEU A 12 7.04 -33.64 26.77
N LEU A 13 7.67 -34.26 25.77
CA LEU A 13 7.31 -34.07 24.35
C LEU A 13 6.21 -35.04 23.89
N ILE A 14 5.93 -36.12 24.65
CA ILE A 14 4.89 -37.13 24.32
C ILE A 14 3.55 -36.80 24.97
N MET A 15 3.50 -35.91 25.97
CA MET A 15 2.25 -35.50 26.62
C MET A 15 1.53 -34.31 25.98
N SER A 16 2.10 -33.66 24.94
CA SER A 16 1.47 -32.54 24.24
C SER A 16 0.80 -32.87 22.91
N MET A 17 0.74 -34.18 22.54
CA MET A 17 0.09 -34.63 21.29
C MET A 17 -1.16 -35.54 21.49
N ALA A 18 -1.72 -35.58 22.69
CA ALA A 18 -2.85 -36.49 22.99
C ALA A 18 -4.17 -35.81 23.40
N VAL A 19 -4.38 -34.53 23.07
CA VAL A 19 -5.66 -33.85 23.35
C VAL A 19 -6.10 -33.03 22.12
N VAL A 20 -6.28 -33.65 20.98
CA VAL A 20 -7.16 -33.13 19.91
C VAL A 20 -7.68 -34.31 19.08
N GLN A 21 -8.57 -35.09 19.66
CA GLN A 21 -9.45 -35.98 18.88
C GLN A 21 -10.58 -36.53 19.77
N THR A 22 -11.60 -35.70 20.00
CA THR A 22 -13.00 -36.17 20.24
C THR A 22 -13.89 -34.93 20.26
N GLY A 23 -14.89 -34.88 19.39
CA GLY A 23 -15.98 -33.92 19.52
C GLY A 23 -16.42 -33.25 18.22
N CYS A 24 -16.73 -34.04 17.17
CA CYS A 24 -17.69 -33.60 16.17
C CYS A 24 -19.05 -34.16 16.56
N GLU A 25 -19.84 -33.39 17.30
CA GLU A 25 -21.28 -33.59 17.39
C GLU A 25 -21.96 -32.44 16.64
N GLN A 26 -22.79 -32.88 15.69
CA GLN A 26 -23.65 -32.03 14.88
C GLN A 26 -24.71 -31.37 15.78
N ILE A 27 -24.73 -30.05 15.81
CA ILE A 27 -25.86 -29.29 16.33
C ILE A 27 -26.68 -28.80 15.13
N SER A 28 -27.85 -29.43 14.97
CA SER A 28 -28.90 -29.07 14.06
C SER A 28 -29.50 -27.73 14.42
N THR A 29 -29.58 -26.82 13.44
CA THR A 29 -30.31 -25.56 13.48
C THR A 29 -31.82 -25.81 13.49
N PRO A 30 -32.61 -25.14 14.34
CA PRO A 30 -34.05 -25.05 14.12
C PRO A 30 -34.33 -23.85 13.19
N ALA A 31 -35.14 -24.12 12.17
CA ALA A 31 -35.76 -23.14 11.31
C ALA A 31 -36.69 -22.23 12.12
N ILE A 32 -36.60 -20.92 11.87
CA ILE A 32 -37.61 -19.96 12.33
C ILE A 32 -38.42 -19.56 11.10
N GLU A 33 -39.65 -20.08 11.08
CA GLU A 33 -40.71 -19.71 10.16
C GLU A 33 -41.20 -18.28 10.42
N GLU A 34 -41.61 -17.66 9.33
CA GLU A 34 -42.24 -16.37 9.16
C GLU A 34 -43.39 -16.08 10.15
N THR A 35 -43.48 -14.82 10.56
CA THR A 35 -44.78 -14.21 10.83
C THR A 35 -44.78 -12.76 10.31
N VAL A 36 -45.23 -12.63 9.07
CA VAL A 36 -45.72 -11.37 8.51
C VAL A 36 -47.08 -11.09 9.14
N LYS A 37 -47.27 -9.94 9.74
CA LYS A 37 -48.57 -9.34 9.96
C LYS A 37 -48.57 -7.89 9.52
N GLU A 38 -49.35 -7.69 8.46
CA GLU A 38 -49.89 -6.41 7.99
C GLU A 38 -50.59 -5.66 9.12
N ILE A 39 -50.36 -4.38 9.15
CA ILE A 39 -51.36 -3.42 9.62
C ILE A 39 -51.38 -2.29 8.56
N SER A 40 -52.44 -2.29 7.80
CA SER A 40 -52.87 -1.25 6.91
C SER A 40 -53.83 -0.30 7.61
N SER A 41 -53.93 0.89 7.06
CA SER A 41 -55.06 1.81 6.98
C SER A 41 -55.13 3.01 7.93
N ASP A 42 -55.13 4.13 7.27
CA ASP A 42 -56.11 5.22 7.18
C ASP A 42 -56.02 6.38 8.18
N SER A 43 -55.80 7.55 7.64
CA SER A 43 -56.77 8.63 7.48
C SER A 43 -56.08 9.97 7.11
N GLU A 44 -56.34 10.41 5.96
CA GLU A 44 -57.05 11.63 5.45
C GLU A 44 -56.86 12.94 6.22
N SER A 45 -56.31 13.87 5.45
CA SER A 45 -56.75 15.23 5.11
C SER A 45 -56.95 16.28 6.17
N LYS A 46 -56.32 17.44 5.96
CA LYS A 46 -57.00 18.69 5.58
C LYS A 46 -56.03 19.82 5.23
N ASN A 47 -56.31 20.44 4.10
CA ASN A 47 -55.86 21.76 3.67
C ASN A 47 -56.22 22.85 4.64
N GLU A 48 -55.41 23.88 4.75
CA GLU A 48 -55.89 25.25 4.69
C GLU A 48 -54.78 26.22 4.19
N SER A 49 -55.19 27.02 3.24
CA SER A 49 -54.52 28.11 2.57
C SER A 49 -54.40 29.35 3.42
N GLY A 50 -53.36 30.10 3.25
CA GLY A 50 -53.19 31.46 3.74
C GLY A 50 -52.19 32.22 2.88
N ASN A 51 -52.76 32.96 1.98
CA ASN A 51 -52.14 33.89 1.06
C ASN A 51 -52.03 35.25 1.78
N GLU A 52 -50.85 35.87 1.81
CA GLU A 52 -50.82 37.36 1.83
C GLU A 52 -49.53 37.90 1.20
N LYS A 53 -49.80 38.97 0.48
CA LYS A 53 -48.97 39.68 -0.49
C LYS A 53 -48.09 40.76 0.11
N GLU A 54 -47.06 41.08 -0.68
CA GLU A 54 -46.49 42.41 -0.96
C GLU A 54 -45.77 43.21 0.14
N SER A 55 -44.50 43.48 -0.09
CA SER A 55 -44.10 44.85 -0.48
C SER A 55 -42.67 44.90 -1.06
N VAL A 56 -42.64 45.50 -2.25
CA VAL A 56 -41.44 45.86 -3.02
C VAL A 56 -40.82 47.10 -2.39
N SER A 57 -39.50 47.11 -2.16
CA SER A 57 -38.74 48.37 -2.12
C SER A 57 -37.41 48.18 -2.87
N LYS A 58 -37.35 48.86 -3.98
CA LYS A 58 -36.18 49.17 -4.80
C LYS A 58 -35.18 50.01 -4.00
N ILE A 59 -33.91 49.57 -3.93
CA ILE A 59 -32.80 50.47 -3.67
C ILE A 59 -31.69 50.15 -4.68
N GLU A 60 -31.14 51.21 -5.22
CA GLU A 60 -30.26 51.30 -6.37
C GLU A 60 -28.87 50.74 -6.16
N SER A 61 -28.29 50.33 -7.25
CA SER A 61 -26.91 49.95 -7.52
C SER A 61 -25.87 50.90 -6.94
N LYS A 62 -24.90 50.32 -6.23
CA LYS A 62 -23.51 50.81 -6.23
C LYS A 62 -22.58 49.68 -6.63
N ASN A 63 -21.91 49.91 -7.73
CA ASN A 63 -20.78 49.16 -8.24
C ASN A 63 -19.65 49.26 -7.24
N ASP A 64 -19.30 48.17 -6.59
CA ASP A 64 -17.98 47.95 -5.99
C ASP A 64 -17.36 46.72 -6.62
N SER A 65 -16.31 46.98 -7.36
CA SER A 65 -15.41 46.03 -7.96
C SER A 65 -14.80 45.17 -6.85
N LYS A 66 -15.33 43.96 -6.64
CA LYS A 66 -14.64 42.89 -5.91
C LYS A 66 -13.61 42.27 -6.84
N THR A 67 -12.38 42.58 -6.59
CA THR A 67 -11.20 41.81 -7.00
C THR A 67 -11.44 40.37 -6.60
N LYS A 68 -11.46 39.49 -7.60
CA LYS A 68 -11.42 38.02 -7.47
C LYS A 68 -10.13 37.71 -6.71
N PRO A 69 -10.11 36.87 -5.65
CA PRO A 69 -8.86 36.38 -5.13
C PRO A 69 -8.16 35.61 -6.25
N GLU A 70 -6.93 35.98 -6.54
CA GLU A 70 -6.02 35.17 -7.34
C GLU A 70 -5.98 33.78 -6.69
N SER A 71 -6.26 32.77 -7.48
CA SER A 71 -5.99 31.41 -7.10
C SER A 71 -4.48 31.32 -6.86
N GLU A 72 -4.06 31.15 -5.62
CA GLU A 72 -2.71 30.71 -5.33
C GLU A 72 -2.53 29.38 -6.09
N SER A 73 -1.67 29.41 -7.08
CA SER A 73 -1.25 28.23 -7.81
C SER A 73 -0.62 27.28 -6.79
N VAL A 74 -1.17 26.07 -6.69
CA VAL A 74 -0.53 24.95 -6.01
C VAL A 74 0.91 24.87 -6.51
N PRO A 75 1.93 24.78 -5.66
CA PRO A 75 3.30 24.64 -6.12
C PRO A 75 3.39 23.38 -6.98
N GLU A 76 3.65 23.57 -8.27
CA GLU A 76 4.03 22.50 -9.19
C GLU A 76 5.28 21.86 -8.59
N VAL A 77 5.24 20.56 -8.31
CA VAL A 77 6.37 19.85 -7.72
C VAL A 77 7.51 19.94 -8.72
N GLU A 78 8.54 20.75 -8.41
CA GLU A 78 9.76 20.79 -9.22
C GLU A 78 10.53 19.49 -9.01
N PHE A 79 10.36 18.53 -9.91
CA PHE A 79 11.04 17.22 -9.86
C PHE A 79 12.56 17.32 -9.99
N ASP A 80 13.07 18.35 -10.66
CA ASP A 80 14.52 18.60 -10.89
C ASP A 80 15.36 18.70 -9.60
N SER A 81 14.75 18.92 -8.45
CA SER A 81 15.42 19.04 -7.15
C SER A 81 14.99 17.99 -6.12
N ALA A 82 14.21 17.01 -6.51
CA ALA A 82 13.72 16.00 -5.60
C ALA A 82 14.86 15.14 -5.05
N THR A 83 15.01 15.11 -3.72
CA THR A 83 15.85 14.15 -3.02
C THR A 83 14.94 13.11 -2.36
N VAL A 84 15.15 11.83 -2.69
CA VAL A 84 14.23 10.75 -2.33
C VAL A 84 14.98 9.66 -1.58
N SER A 85 14.54 9.37 -0.36
CA SER A 85 14.95 8.18 0.38
C SER A 85 14.03 7.01 0.06
N TYR A 86 14.57 5.80 -0.03
CA TYR A 86 13.76 4.63 -0.36
C TYR A 86 14.30 3.34 0.28
N LEU A 87 13.45 2.31 0.35
CA LEU A 87 13.86 0.96 0.77
C LEU A 87 14.75 0.33 -0.32
N GLY A 88 16.07 0.28 -0.04
CA GLY A 88 17.09 -0.30 -0.91
C GLY A 88 17.16 -1.83 -0.85
N PRO A 89 18.21 -2.39 -1.45
CA PRO A 89 19.34 -1.74 -2.11
C PRO A 89 18.99 -1.12 -3.47
N GLU A 90 20.02 -0.63 -4.18
CA GLU A 90 19.85 -0.18 -5.58
C GLU A 90 19.36 -1.33 -6.47
N GLY A 91 18.59 -1.02 -7.51
CA GLY A 91 17.96 -1.99 -8.39
C GLY A 91 16.65 -2.60 -7.88
N THR A 92 16.17 -2.24 -6.69
CA THR A 92 14.89 -2.73 -6.17
C THR A 92 13.69 -2.15 -6.93
N TYR A 93 12.53 -2.83 -6.85
CA TYR A 93 11.27 -2.29 -7.36
C TYR A 93 10.88 -0.96 -6.69
N THR A 94 11.35 -0.70 -5.46
CA THR A 94 11.15 0.59 -4.82
C THR A 94 11.91 1.71 -5.53
N GLN A 95 13.17 1.46 -5.96
CA GLN A 95 13.89 2.42 -6.79
C GLN A 95 13.24 2.61 -8.15
N GLU A 96 12.75 1.53 -8.77
CA GLU A 96 11.99 1.61 -10.02
C GLU A 96 10.75 2.50 -9.85
N ALA A 97 10.00 2.34 -8.74
CA ALA A 97 8.87 3.18 -8.40
C ALA A 97 9.27 4.66 -8.23
N CYS A 98 10.42 4.95 -7.57
CA CYS A 98 10.97 6.31 -7.51
C CYS A 98 11.21 6.88 -8.91
N GLY A 99 11.91 6.14 -9.76
CA GLY A 99 12.25 6.58 -11.12
C GLY A 99 11.03 6.82 -12.00
N VAL A 100 9.96 6.03 -11.81
CA VAL A 100 8.71 6.24 -12.54
C VAL A 100 7.96 7.45 -11.97
N PHE A 101 7.81 7.57 -10.66
CA PHE A 101 7.06 8.66 -10.03
C PHE A 101 7.71 10.04 -10.27
N PHE A 102 9.03 10.13 -10.17
CA PHE A 102 9.78 11.37 -10.36
C PHE A 102 10.38 11.51 -11.78
N GLU A 103 9.87 10.78 -12.77
CA GLU A 103 10.24 10.84 -14.20
C GLU A 103 11.75 10.68 -14.46
N LYS A 104 12.45 9.88 -13.61
CA LYS A 104 13.91 9.71 -13.59
C LYS A 104 14.71 10.96 -13.22
N GLU A 105 14.03 12.01 -12.78
CA GLU A 105 14.64 13.20 -12.25
C GLU A 105 14.79 13.08 -10.72
N GLY A 106 15.75 13.75 -10.16
CA GLY A 106 16.03 13.69 -8.73
C GLY A 106 17.16 12.74 -8.32
N THR A 107 17.49 12.79 -7.04
CA THR A 107 18.54 11.99 -6.39
C THR A 107 17.91 10.95 -5.48
N TYR A 108 18.20 9.67 -5.72
CA TYR A 108 17.64 8.55 -4.97
C TYR A 108 18.68 7.93 -4.05
N THR A 109 18.39 7.88 -2.73
CA THR A 109 19.29 7.31 -1.73
C THR A 109 18.67 6.06 -1.10
N PRO A 110 19.30 4.87 -1.24
CA PRO A 110 18.83 3.63 -0.66
C PRO A 110 19.11 3.54 0.85
N TYR A 111 18.14 3.05 1.61
CA TYR A 111 18.27 2.72 3.02
C TYR A 111 17.96 1.24 3.26
N LYS A 112 18.47 0.68 4.34
CA LYS A 112 18.34 -0.76 4.63
C LYS A 112 16.96 -1.17 5.10
N THR A 113 16.23 -0.24 5.73
CA THR A 113 14.89 -0.46 6.28
C THR A 113 13.95 0.67 5.89
N VAL A 114 12.65 0.39 5.90
CA VAL A 114 11.61 1.41 5.69
C VAL A 114 11.71 2.52 6.76
N SER A 115 12.03 2.15 8.01
CA SER A 115 12.22 3.11 9.11
C SER A 115 13.34 4.10 8.82
N GLU A 116 14.52 3.60 8.41
CA GLU A 116 15.66 4.46 8.06
C GLU A 116 15.34 5.41 6.90
N ALA A 117 14.61 4.92 5.88
CA ALA A 117 14.20 5.77 4.75
C ALA A 117 13.26 6.91 5.19
N VAL A 118 12.30 6.62 6.08
CA VAL A 118 11.38 7.63 6.61
C VAL A 118 12.08 8.54 7.62
N GLU A 119 13.01 8.03 8.42
CA GLU A 119 13.83 8.86 9.31
C GLU A 119 14.69 9.87 8.54
N ALA A 120 15.23 9.50 7.38
CA ALA A 120 15.95 10.42 6.50
C ALA A 120 15.05 11.58 6.03
N LEU A 121 13.80 11.30 5.67
CA LEU A 121 12.82 12.33 5.37
C LEU A 121 12.56 13.24 6.58
N ILE A 122 12.32 12.67 7.77
CA ILE A 122 12.04 13.43 8.99
C ILE A 122 13.21 14.33 9.37
N ASN A 123 14.44 13.84 9.22
CA ASN A 123 15.66 14.58 9.50
C ASN A 123 15.99 15.64 8.44
N GLY A 124 15.29 15.68 7.31
CA GLY A 124 15.52 16.62 6.21
C GLY A 124 16.72 16.24 5.33
N GLU A 125 17.15 14.98 5.36
CA GLU A 125 18.17 14.44 4.46
C GLU A 125 17.59 14.18 3.06
N SER A 126 16.26 14.03 2.97
CA SER A 126 15.49 13.95 1.73
C SER A 126 14.21 14.77 1.82
N ASN A 127 13.62 15.13 0.66
CA ASN A 127 12.34 15.82 0.56
C ASN A 127 11.16 14.83 0.54
N TYR A 128 11.43 13.62 0.04
CA TYR A 128 10.46 12.55 -0.11
C TYR A 128 11.00 11.23 0.42
N ALA A 129 10.08 10.33 0.80
CA ALA A 129 10.39 8.93 1.05
C ALA A 129 9.43 8.04 0.26
N VAL A 130 9.97 7.05 -0.48
CA VAL A 130 9.16 6.05 -1.18
C VAL A 130 9.27 4.72 -0.45
N ILE A 131 8.12 4.19 -0.05
CA ILE A 131 8.03 2.97 0.74
C ILE A 131 7.01 1.99 0.16
N PRO A 132 7.30 0.66 0.15
CA PRO A 132 6.33 -0.33 -0.31
C PRO A 132 5.17 -0.42 0.68
N GLN A 133 3.95 -0.37 0.17
CA GLN A 133 2.73 -0.42 0.95
C GLN A 133 2.14 -1.83 1.00
N GLU A 134 1.82 -2.36 -0.17
CA GLU A 134 1.14 -3.63 -0.32
C GLU A 134 1.57 -4.32 -1.62
N ASN A 135 1.66 -5.64 -1.59
CA ASN A 135 1.90 -6.46 -2.77
C ASN A 135 0.72 -7.43 -2.95
N THR A 136 0.22 -7.59 -4.17
CA THR A 136 -0.95 -8.44 -4.48
C THR A 136 -0.80 -9.89 -4.03
N ILE A 137 0.42 -10.41 -3.96
CA ILE A 137 0.70 -11.80 -3.56
C ILE A 137 1.13 -11.87 -2.09
N GLY A 138 1.97 -10.92 -1.66
CA GLY A 138 2.54 -10.89 -0.31
C GLY A 138 1.67 -10.21 0.74
N GLY A 139 0.65 -9.46 0.32
CA GLY A 139 -0.18 -8.66 1.21
C GLY A 139 0.52 -7.39 1.71
N ALA A 140 0.01 -6.84 2.81
CA ALA A 140 0.53 -5.62 3.41
C ALA A 140 1.96 -5.78 3.95
N VAL A 141 2.78 -4.75 3.72
CA VAL A 141 4.10 -4.63 4.36
C VAL A 141 3.90 -4.02 5.75
N THR A 142 3.86 -4.85 6.78
CA THR A 142 3.48 -4.46 8.16
C THR A 142 4.32 -3.33 8.74
N ASP A 143 5.61 -3.27 8.39
CA ASP A 143 6.53 -2.25 8.90
C ASP A 143 6.11 -0.84 8.42
N TYR A 144 5.61 -0.71 7.18
CA TYR A 144 5.15 0.59 6.70
C TYR A 144 3.88 1.05 7.42
N VAL A 145 2.94 0.15 7.68
CA VAL A 145 1.70 0.48 8.40
C VAL A 145 2.02 1.06 9.77
N ASP A 146 2.92 0.41 10.51
CA ASP A 146 3.38 0.89 11.82
C ASP A 146 4.08 2.25 11.72
N ILE A 147 4.91 2.46 10.70
CA ILE A 147 5.61 3.73 10.49
C ILE A 147 4.63 4.86 10.17
N VAL A 148 3.75 4.67 9.18
CA VAL A 148 2.76 5.70 8.80
C VAL A 148 1.84 6.04 9.97
N ILE A 149 1.44 5.05 10.80
CA ILE A 149 0.63 5.30 11.99
C ILE A 149 1.39 6.10 13.05
N ASN A 150 2.66 5.82 13.28
CA ASN A 150 3.42 6.37 14.40
C ASN A 150 4.10 7.70 14.07
N GLN A 151 4.52 7.93 12.83
CA GLN A 151 5.18 9.15 12.39
C GLN A 151 4.15 10.24 12.07
N LYS A 152 4.01 11.20 13.01
CA LYS A 152 2.99 12.27 12.90
C LYS A 152 3.35 13.38 11.93
N GLU A 153 4.62 13.48 11.55
CA GLU A 153 5.17 14.56 10.73
C GLU A 153 5.12 14.25 9.24
N VAL A 154 4.65 13.05 8.86
CA VAL A 154 4.60 12.66 7.45
C VAL A 154 3.17 12.66 6.92
N SER A 155 3.06 13.08 5.66
CA SER A 155 1.85 13.04 4.84
C SER A 155 2.06 12.15 3.63
N VAL A 156 0.99 11.60 3.07
CA VAL A 156 1.00 10.88 1.80
C VAL A 156 0.71 11.88 0.69
N VAL A 157 1.64 12.04 -0.23
CA VAL A 157 1.53 13.01 -1.35
C VAL A 157 1.39 12.33 -2.70
N GLY A 158 1.49 11.01 -2.74
CA GLY A 158 1.30 10.23 -3.96
C GLY A 158 1.31 8.73 -3.69
N GLU A 159 0.81 7.98 -4.66
CA GLU A 159 0.88 6.53 -4.73
C GLU A 159 1.39 6.10 -6.10
N MET A 160 2.24 5.07 -6.13
CA MET A 160 2.69 4.40 -7.34
C MET A 160 2.23 2.95 -7.31
N GLU A 161 1.50 2.51 -8.32
CA GLU A 161 1.14 1.10 -8.54
C GLU A 161 2.02 0.51 -9.63
N LEU A 162 3.00 -0.30 -9.25
CA LEU A 162 4.01 -0.86 -10.15
C LEU A 162 3.75 -2.35 -10.42
N PRO A 163 3.61 -2.79 -11.68
CA PRO A 163 3.65 -4.22 -12.03
C PRO A 163 5.00 -4.83 -11.68
N ILE A 164 4.98 -6.02 -11.06
CA ILE A 164 6.20 -6.71 -10.65
C ILE A 164 6.57 -7.77 -11.68
N ASN A 165 7.47 -7.42 -12.59
CA ASN A 165 7.96 -8.31 -13.63
C ASN A 165 9.29 -8.94 -13.20
N GLN A 166 9.33 -10.27 -13.14
CA GLN A 166 10.55 -11.02 -12.86
C GLN A 166 11.28 -11.32 -14.15
N ASN A 167 12.58 -11.05 -14.20
CA ASN A 167 13.42 -11.30 -15.36
C ASN A 167 14.62 -12.16 -14.95
N LEU A 168 15.10 -12.99 -15.86
CA LEU A 168 16.38 -13.68 -15.68
C LEU A 168 17.51 -12.79 -16.19
N LEU A 169 18.37 -12.36 -15.27
CA LEU A 169 19.50 -11.48 -15.52
C LEU A 169 20.80 -12.27 -15.48
N VAL A 170 21.70 -11.98 -16.41
CA VAL A 170 23.00 -12.66 -16.58
C VAL A 170 24.09 -11.67 -16.99
N LEU A 171 25.33 -12.10 -16.92
CA LEU A 171 26.44 -11.37 -17.58
C LEU A 171 26.24 -11.33 -19.09
N PRO A 172 26.61 -10.23 -19.79
CA PRO A 172 26.47 -10.11 -21.22
C PRO A 172 27.09 -11.30 -21.96
N GLY A 173 26.33 -11.85 -22.91
CA GLY A 173 26.75 -12.97 -23.73
C GLY A 173 26.61 -14.36 -23.10
N THR A 174 25.95 -14.47 -21.94
CA THR A 174 25.64 -15.77 -21.33
C THR A 174 24.49 -16.45 -22.07
N GLU A 175 24.65 -17.75 -22.36
CA GLU A 175 23.57 -18.59 -22.90
C GLU A 175 22.84 -19.37 -21.82
N VAL A 176 21.52 -19.57 -21.97
CA VAL A 176 20.66 -20.33 -21.01
C VAL A 176 21.27 -21.68 -20.62
N GLY A 177 21.82 -22.40 -21.60
CA GLY A 177 22.37 -23.74 -21.37
C GLY A 177 23.61 -23.81 -20.47
N ASN A 178 24.24 -22.67 -20.20
CA ASN A 178 25.47 -22.56 -19.40
C ASN A 178 25.17 -22.20 -17.93
N ILE A 179 23.89 -21.93 -17.58
CA ILE A 179 23.52 -21.48 -16.26
C ILE A 179 23.49 -22.67 -15.28
N GLU A 180 24.28 -22.56 -14.23
CA GLU A 180 24.40 -23.56 -13.16
C GLU A 180 23.76 -23.07 -11.84
N LYS A 181 23.70 -21.73 -11.61
CA LYS A 181 23.17 -21.13 -10.38
C LYS A 181 22.22 -19.98 -10.68
N VAL A 182 21.16 -19.88 -9.87
CA VAL A 182 20.20 -18.77 -9.93
C VAL A 182 20.01 -18.20 -8.54
N TYR A 183 20.32 -16.91 -8.40
CA TYR A 183 20.17 -16.14 -7.15
C TYR A 183 18.87 -15.34 -7.17
N SER A 184 18.12 -15.33 -6.10
CA SER A 184 17.01 -14.39 -5.89
C SER A 184 16.50 -14.44 -4.46
N HIS A 185 15.63 -13.48 -4.12
CA HIS A 185 14.80 -13.58 -2.93
C HIS A 185 13.79 -14.72 -3.08
N LYS A 186 13.45 -15.38 -1.97
CA LYS A 186 12.52 -16.51 -1.96
C LYS A 186 11.19 -16.23 -2.70
N GLN A 187 10.72 -14.97 -2.67
CA GLN A 187 9.48 -14.58 -3.35
C GLN A 187 9.67 -14.52 -4.87
N GLY A 188 10.81 -13.99 -5.36
CA GLY A 188 11.17 -14.01 -6.79
C GLY A 188 11.33 -15.42 -7.31
N ILE A 189 11.99 -16.31 -6.55
CA ILE A 189 12.12 -17.74 -6.87
C ILE A 189 10.75 -18.40 -6.99
N ALA A 190 9.85 -18.16 -6.02
CA ALA A 190 8.50 -18.71 -6.03
C ALA A 190 7.68 -18.23 -7.24
N GLN A 191 7.85 -16.97 -7.64
CA GLN A 191 7.17 -16.40 -8.80
C GLN A 191 7.70 -16.92 -10.13
N GLY A 192 9.00 -17.22 -10.26
CA GLY A 192 9.63 -17.75 -11.46
C GLY A 192 9.71 -19.29 -11.51
N LYS A 193 9.08 -19.98 -10.55
CA LYS A 193 9.26 -21.43 -10.31
C LYS A 193 8.97 -22.30 -11.53
N ASP A 194 7.89 -22.03 -12.25
CA ASP A 194 7.48 -22.88 -13.36
C ASP A 194 8.42 -22.71 -14.55
N TRP A 195 8.80 -21.46 -14.83
CA TRP A 195 9.80 -21.15 -15.84
C TRP A 195 11.17 -21.80 -15.53
N LEU A 196 11.64 -21.69 -14.28
CA LEU A 196 12.90 -22.32 -13.85
C LEU A 196 12.87 -23.84 -14.02
N LYS A 197 11.77 -24.48 -13.66
CA LYS A 197 11.59 -25.92 -13.80
C LYS A 197 11.64 -26.39 -15.26
N GLU A 198 11.11 -25.61 -16.17
CA GLU A 198 11.07 -25.90 -17.59
C GLU A 198 12.43 -25.64 -18.28
N ASN A 199 13.04 -24.50 -18.01
CA ASN A 199 14.21 -24.01 -18.75
C ASN A 199 15.55 -24.29 -18.05
N LEU A 200 15.58 -24.33 -16.72
CA LEU A 200 16.78 -24.53 -15.90
C LEU A 200 16.60 -25.63 -14.84
N PRO A 201 16.14 -26.85 -15.21
CA PRO A 201 15.79 -27.90 -14.23
C PRO A 201 16.97 -28.41 -13.40
N LYS A 202 18.21 -28.10 -13.79
CA LYS A 202 19.43 -28.56 -13.11
C LYS A 202 20.15 -27.46 -12.34
N ALA A 203 19.71 -26.21 -12.51
CA ALA A 203 20.37 -25.08 -11.82
C ALA A 203 20.14 -25.16 -10.30
N GLU A 204 21.20 -24.84 -9.56
CA GLU A 204 21.14 -24.64 -8.11
C GLU A 204 20.42 -23.32 -7.83
N ILE A 205 19.38 -23.35 -7.02
CA ILE A 205 18.62 -22.16 -6.63
C ILE A 205 19.15 -21.66 -5.29
N ILE A 206 19.64 -20.42 -5.25
CA ILE A 206 20.25 -19.82 -4.06
C ILE A 206 19.38 -18.65 -3.58
N GLU A 207 18.81 -18.80 -2.38
CA GLU A 207 18.02 -17.75 -1.75
C GLU A 207 18.95 -16.70 -1.12
N VAL A 208 18.65 -15.41 -1.43
CA VAL A 208 19.37 -14.24 -0.89
C VAL A 208 18.35 -13.22 -0.33
N SER A 209 18.86 -12.16 0.31
CA SER A 209 18.06 -11.19 1.06
C SER A 209 17.07 -10.36 0.21
N SER A 210 17.39 -10.12 -1.07
CA SER A 210 16.53 -9.42 -2.02
C SER A 210 16.80 -9.87 -3.45
N THR A 211 15.87 -9.61 -4.38
CA THR A 211 16.09 -9.86 -5.82
C THR A 211 17.27 -9.04 -6.35
N ALA A 212 17.39 -7.78 -5.93
CA ALA A 212 18.49 -6.89 -6.30
C ALA A 212 19.84 -7.38 -5.75
N GLU A 213 19.88 -7.95 -4.54
CA GLU A 213 21.07 -8.59 -3.98
C GLU A 213 21.54 -9.77 -4.86
N GLY A 214 20.60 -10.56 -5.39
CA GLY A 214 20.92 -11.62 -6.34
C GLY A 214 21.61 -11.09 -7.60
N ALA A 215 21.09 -10.00 -8.18
CA ALA A 215 21.67 -9.35 -9.34
C ALA A 215 23.08 -8.79 -9.05
N ARG A 216 23.25 -8.13 -7.88
CA ARG A 216 24.54 -7.61 -7.43
C ARG A 216 25.60 -8.73 -7.33
N LEU A 217 25.24 -9.85 -6.73
CA LEU A 217 26.15 -11.01 -6.59
C LEU A 217 26.57 -11.56 -7.95
N VAL A 218 25.65 -11.71 -8.91
CA VAL A 218 25.98 -12.17 -10.28
C VAL A 218 26.99 -11.23 -10.93
N ALA A 219 26.80 -9.92 -10.80
CA ALA A 219 27.73 -8.93 -11.36
C ALA A 219 29.10 -8.98 -10.68
N GLU A 220 29.17 -9.04 -9.37
CA GLU A 220 30.43 -9.05 -8.59
C GLU A 220 31.22 -10.34 -8.78
N GLU A 221 30.55 -11.50 -8.80
CA GLU A 221 31.21 -12.78 -8.99
C GLU A 221 31.80 -12.94 -10.40
N GLY A 222 31.25 -12.24 -11.38
CA GLY A 222 31.75 -12.24 -12.76
C GLY A 222 31.75 -13.63 -13.43
N ASN A 223 30.91 -14.56 -12.93
CA ASN A 223 30.81 -15.93 -13.43
C ASN A 223 29.64 -16.07 -14.39
N ALA A 224 29.95 -16.37 -15.69
CA ALA A 224 28.93 -16.55 -16.71
C ALA A 224 28.00 -17.77 -16.52
N SER A 225 28.29 -18.65 -15.53
CA SER A 225 27.35 -19.71 -15.14
C SER A 225 26.29 -19.26 -14.11
N ASN A 226 26.33 -17.99 -13.67
CA ASN A 226 25.42 -17.47 -12.66
C ASN A 226 24.36 -16.56 -13.28
N ALA A 227 23.15 -16.65 -12.77
CA ALA A 227 22.02 -15.81 -13.14
C ALA A 227 21.30 -15.29 -11.91
N ALA A 228 20.50 -14.22 -12.06
CA ALA A 228 19.62 -13.73 -11.02
C ALA A 228 18.18 -13.57 -11.53
N ILE A 229 17.20 -13.76 -10.66
CA ILE A 229 15.83 -13.33 -10.92
C ILE A 229 15.62 -11.99 -10.23
N ALA A 230 15.39 -10.92 -11.02
CA ALA A 230 15.22 -9.58 -10.49
C ALA A 230 14.42 -8.67 -11.47
N SER A 231 14.26 -7.39 -11.10
CA SER A 231 13.67 -6.36 -11.95
C SER A 231 14.58 -6.05 -13.15
N ALA A 232 14.03 -5.49 -14.22
CA ALA A 232 14.82 -5.01 -15.36
C ALA A 232 15.76 -3.86 -14.95
N ALA A 233 15.39 -3.04 -13.97
CA ALA A 233 16.23 -1.97 -13.45
C ALA A 233 17.56 -2.49 -12.88
N CYS A 234 17.60 -3.69 -12.32
CA CYS A 234 18.85 -4.33 -11.88
C CYS A 234 19.85 -4.54 -13.03
N ALA A 235 19.36 -4.79 -14.25
CA ALA A 235 20.25 -4.96 -15.40
C ALA A 235 21.04 -3.66 -15.70
N GLU A 236 20.36 -2.51 -15.66
CA GLU A 236 21.01 -1.21 -15.85
C GLU A 236 22.00 -0.89 -14.72
N VAL A 237 21.57 -1.10 -13.45
CA VAL A 237 22.37 -0.77 -12.26
C VAL A 237 23.64 -1.59 -12.17
N TYR A 238 23.57 -2.88 -12.48
CA TYR A 238 24.68 -3.81 -12.29
C TYR A 238 25.39 -4.23 -13.58
N GLY A 239 25.04 -3.65 -14.73
CA GLY A 239 25.66 -3.98 -16.01
C GLY A 239 25.37 -5.41 -16.48
N LEU A 240 24.19 -5.93 -16.15
CA LEU A 240 23.72 -7.25 -16.58
C LEU A 240 22.82 -7.14 -17.81
N GLU A 241 22.56 -8.30 -18.43
CA GLU A 241 21.66 -8.43 -19.59
C GLU A 241 20.39 -9.19 -19.18
N VAL A 242 19.25 -8.79 -19.72
CA VAL A 242 17.98 -9.51 -19.57
C VAL A 242 17.97 -10.68 -20.56
N LEU A 243 18.27 -11.88 -20.10
CA LEU A 243 18.27 -13.09 -20.93
C LEU A 243 16.85 -13.59 -21.21
N ALA A 244 15.95 -13.51 -20.22
CA ALA A 244 14.53 -13.82 -20.39
C ALA A 244 13.70 -12.82 -19.57
N ALA A 245 12.73 -12.19 -20.22
CA ALA A 245 11.83 -11.23 -19.61
C ALA A 245 10.49 -11.90 -19.22
N GLY A 246 9.86 -11.42 -18.15
CA GLY A 246 8.51 -11.84 -17.77
C GLY A 246 8.41 -13.32 -17.42
N ILE A 247 9.33 -13.83 -16.60
CA ILE A 247 9.38 -15.26 -16.22
C ILE A 247 8.47 -15.61 -15.05
N GLN A 248 7.65 -14.66 -14.56
CA GLN A 248 6.74 -14.88 -13.45
C GLN A 248 5.53 -15.74 -13.83
N ASN A 249 5.07 -16.56 -12.90
CA ASN A 249 3.89 -17.44 -13.08
C ASN A 249 2.56 -16.68 -13.11
N ASN A 250 2.55 -15.41 -12.64
CA ASN A 250 1.34 -14.60 -12.51
C ASN A 250 1.63 -13.15 -12.90
N ASP A 251 1.03 -12.68 -13.98
CA ASP A 251 1.19 -11.32 -14.51
C ASP A 251 0.35 -10.27 -13.74
N SER A 252 -0.52 -10.70 -12.82
CA SER A 252 -1.33 -9.78 -12.00
C SER A 252 -0.59 -9.29 -10.77
N ASN A 253 0.70 -9.62 -10.60
CA ASN A 253 1.47 -9.19 -9.44
C ASN A 253 1.82 -7.71 -9.55
N LYS A 254 1.38 -6.94 -8.55
CA LYS A 254 1.64 -5.50 -8.43
C LYS A 254 2.07 -5.18 -7.02
N THR A 255 2.83 -4.12 -6.88
CA THR A 255 3.16 -3.51 -5.59
C THR A 255 2.70 -2.06 -5.61
N ARG A 256 2.08 -1.63 -4.54
CA ARG A 256 1.71 -0.26 -4.25
C ARG A 256 2.78 0.36 -3.37
N PHE A 257 3.18 1.59 -3.69
CA PHE A 257 4.16 2.36 -2.95
C PHE A 257 3.57 3.71 -2.57
N TYR A 258 3.73 4.12 -1.32
CA TYR A 258 3.47 5.49 -0.93
C TYR A 258 4.67 6.38 -1.19
N VAL A 259 4.37 7.60 -1.63
CA VAL A 259 5.29 8.72 -1.63
C VAL A 259 4.93 9.62 -0.45
N LEU A 260 5.86 9.73 0.48
CA LEU A 260 5.70 10.51 1.71
C LEU A 260 6.46 11.82 1.62
N SER A 261 5.93 12.87 2.25
CA SER A 261 6.57 14.18 2.44
C SER A 261 6.31 14.72 3.85
N LYS A 262 7.07 15.72 4.27
CA LYS A 262 6.79 16.51 5.49
C LYS A 262 5.89 17.70 5.22
N ASP A 263 5.56 17.96 3.98
CA ASP A 263 4.66 19.04 3.62
C ASP A 263 3.26 18.80 4.17
N ASN A 264 2.48 19.88 4.30
CA ASN A 264 1.08 19.74 4.67
C ASN A 264 0.35 18.86 3.65
N PRO A 265 -0.50 17.95 4.12
CA PRO A 265 -1.24 17.08 3.23
C PRO A 265 -2.16 17.91 2.31
N SER A 266 -2.21 17.53 1.03
CA SER A 266 -3.15 18.13 0.08
C SER A 266 -4.59 17.89 0.52
N MET A 267 -5.43 18.90 0.31
CA MET A 267 -6.88 18.87 0.50
C MET A 267 -7.62 19.03 -0.83
N ASP A 268 -6.90 19.02 -1.95
CA ASP A 268 -7.47 19.07 -3.29
C ASP A 268 -8.14 17.74 -3.58
N LYS A 269 -9.26 17.79 -4.30
CA LYS A 269 -9.99 16.58 -4.65
C LYS A 269 -9.14 15.69 -5.56
N ASN A 270 -8.64 14.61 -5.01
CA ASN A 270 -7.83 13.61 -5.69
C ASN A 270 -8.54 12.24 -5.72
N GLU A 271 -7.90 11.24 -6.34
CA GLU A 271 -8.48 9.90 -6.51
C GLU A 271 -8.55 9.10 -5.23
N ARG A 272 -7.63 9.37 -4.31
CA ARG A 272 -7.45 8.66 -3.04
C ARG A 272 -7.36 9.62 -1.88
N MET A 273 -7.85 9.16 -0.75
CA MET A 273 -7.66 9.78 0.55
C MET A 273 -7.17 8.73 1.54
N ALA A 274 -6.16 9.07 2.34
CA ALA A 274 -5.70 8.25 3.45
C ALA A 274 -5.82 8.99 4.78
N PHE A 275 -6.18 8.27 5.84
CA PHE A 275 -6.23 8.78 7.21
C PHE A 275 -6.08 7.65 8.23
N VAL A 276 -5.73 7.99 9.45
CA VAL A 276 -5.71 7.08 10.59
C VAL A 276 -6.91 7.40 11.48
N ALA A 277 -7.70 6.37 11.81
CA ALA A 277 -8.74 6.42 12.82
C ALA A 277 -8.34 5.56 14.03
N SER A 278 -8.29 6.14 15.22
CA SER A 278 -7.83 5.47 16.43
C SER A 278 -8.95 5.36 17.46
N GLY A 279 -9.31 4.14 17.86
CA GLY A 279 -10.41 3.93 18.78
C GLY A 279 -10.74 2.46 19.04
N LYS A 280 -11.89 2.21 19.63
CA LYS A 280 -12.36 0.87 19.96
C LYS A 280 -12.92 0.14 18.75
N ALA A 281 -12.61 -1.16 18.63
CA ALA A 281 -13.06 -2.02 17.53
C ALA A 281 -14.58 -2.05 17.36
N GLU A 282 -15.34 -1.95 18.46
CA GLU A 282 -16.80 -1.92 18.45
C GLU A 282 -17.40 -0.73 17.66
N GLY A 283 -16.63 0.36 17.52
CA GLY A 283 -17.03 1.55 16.75
C GLY A 283 -16.79 1.43 15.25
N LEU A 284 -15.93 0.48 14.81
CA LEU A 284 -15.53 0.34 13.41
C LEU A 284 -16.71 0.13 12.43
N PRO A 285 -17.72 -0.71 12.71
CA PRO A 285 -18.87 -0.84 11.82
C PRO A 285 -19.61 0.48 11.58
N GLY A 286 -19.73 1.32 12.61
CA GLY A 286 -20.34 2.65 12.48
C GLY A 286 -19.50 3.60 11.62
N LEU A 287 -18.19 3.56 11.74
CA LEU A 287 -17.26 4.33 10.91
C LEU A 287 -17.37 3.93 9.43
N LEU A 288 -17.34 2.63 9.14
CA LEU A 288 -17.45 2.11 7.76
C LEU A 288 -18.82 2.46 7.13
N ALA A 289 -19.91 2.34 7.90
CA ALA A 289 -21.24 2.74 7.42
C ALA A 289 -21.32 4.24 7.11
N HIS A 290 -20.62 5.08 7.87
CA HIS A 290 -20.54 6.52 7.58
C HIS A 290 -19.80 6.82 6.28
N LEU A 291 -18.66 6.15 6.05
CA LEU A 291 -17.91 6.26 4.80
C LEU A 291 -18.78 5.86 3.59
N GLU A 292 -19.48 4.73 3.70
CA GLU A 292 -20.40 4.25 2.66
C GLU A 292 -21.52 5.26 2.39
N ASN A 293 -22.13 5.84 3.43
CA ASN A 293 -23.18 6.86 3.29
C ASN A 293 -22.69 8.17 2.68
N ALA A 294 -21.41 8.51 2.87
CA ALA A 294 -20.76 9.63 2.19
C ALA A 294 -20.40 9.35 0.73
N GLY A 295 -20.62 8.11 0.27
CA GLY A 295 -20.29 7.67 -1.10
C GLY A 295 -18.84 7.20 -1.27
N ALA A 296 -18.06 7.16 -0.19
CA ALA A 296 -16.69 6.68 -0.22
C ALA A 296 -16.62 5.18 -0.52
N LYS A 297 -15.62 4.79 -1.31
CA LYS A 297 -15.30 3.39 -1.57
C LYS A 297 -14.05 3.01 -0.80
N LEU A 298 -14.17 2.05 0.09
CA LEU A 298 -13.02 1.52 0.82
C LEU A 298 -12.04 0.86 -0.16
N VAL A 299 -10.79 1.28 -0.12
CA VAL A 299 -9.69 0.69 -0.89
C VAL A 299 -8.93 -0.31 -0.05
N THR A 300 -8.48 0.12 1.12
CA THR A 300 -7.82 -0.76 2.09
C THR A 300 -8.04 -0.28 3.52
N ILE A 301 -7.91 -1.21 4.45
CA ILE A 301 -7.92 -0.96 5.89
C ILE A 301 -6.90 -1.87 6.56
N HIS A 302 -5.99 -1.29 7.32
CA HIS A 302 -5.02 -2.03 8.12
C HIS A 302 -5.18 -1.68 9.59
N ASP A 303 -5.35 -2.69 10.43
CA ASP A 303 -5.46 -2.50 11.87
C ASP A 303 -4.13 -2.75 12.58
N ARG A 304 -3.82 -1.92 13.56
CA ARG A 304 -2.69 -2.09 14.47
C ARG A 304 -3.12 -1.84 15.92
N PRO A 305 -2.80 -2.74 16.86
CA PRO A 305 -3.13 -2.52 18.26
C PRO A 305 -2.52 -1.21 18.79
N ARG A 306 -3.30 -0.41 19.51
CA ARG A 306 -2.81 0.84 20.16
C ARG A 306 -1.83 0.58 21.30
N LYS A 307 -1.76 -0.65 21.79
CA LYS A 307 -0.97 -1.05 22.99
C LYS A 307 -1.39 -0.31 24.28
N THR A 308 -2.63 0.12 24.34
CA THR A 308 -3.30 0.74 25.48
C THR A 308 -4.17 -0.28 26.20
N GLU A 309 -5.34 -0.61 25.63
CA GLU A 309 -6.29 -1.60 26.16
C GLU A 309 -6.64 -2.63 25.07
N LEU A 310 -7.10 -3.81 25.49
CA LEU A 310 -7.63 -4.80 24.54
C LEU A 310 -8.87 -4.25 23.85
N GLY A 311 -8.90 -4.41 22.51
CA GLY A 311 -9.99 -3.88 21.68
C GLY A 311 -9.77 -2.47 21.17
N GLU A 312 -8.66 -1.80 21.48
CA GLU A 312 -8.27 -0.51 20.93
C GLU A 312 -7.26 -0.65 19.80
N TYR A 313 -7.56 -0.01 18.67
CA TYR A 313 -6.77 -0.10 17.44
C TYR A 313 -6.55 1.25 16.79
N ASN A 314 -5.49 1.34 16.03
CA ASN A 314 -5.29 2.32 14.98
C ASN A 314 -5.66 1.65 13.66
N TYR A 315 -6.55 2.27 12.90
CA TYR A 315 -6.95 1.83 11.56
C TYR A 315 -6.37 2.81 10.55
N LEU A 316 -5.43 2.35 9.74
CA LEU A 316 -5.01 3.07 8.54
C LEU A 316 -6.03 2.76 7.46
N ILE A 317 -6.78 3.77 7.05
CA ILE A 317 -7.88 3.65 6.10
C ILE A 317 -7.52 4.44 4.85
N GLU A 318 -7.71 3.80 3.70
CA GLU A 318 -7.63 4.43 2.39
C GLU A 318 -8.95 4.23 1.66
N CYS A 319 -9.45 5.28 1.08
CA CYS A 319 -10.69 5.28 0.31
C CYS A 319 -10.60 6.16 -0.93
N SER A 320 -11.47 5.92 -1.91
CA SER A 320 -11.74 6.82 -3.03
C SER A 320 -13.11 7.47 -2.88
N ASP A 321 -13.37 8.49 -3.70
CA ASP A 321 -14.65 9.18 -3.78
C ASP A 321 -15.10 9.86 -2.46
N LEU A 322 -14.19 10.17 -1.55
CA LEU A 322 -14.42 10.95 -0.34
C LEU A 322 -13.83 12.34 -0.51
N SER A 323 -14.63 13.38 -0.25
CA SER A 323 -14.13 14.74 -0.22
C SER A 323 -13.57 15.10 1.17
N TYR A 324 -12.67 16.08 1.23
CA TYR A 324 -12.16 16.59 2.51
C TYR A 324 -13.29 17.12 3.40
N GLU A 325 -14.31 17.78 2.81
CA GLU A 325 -15.50 18.26 3.54
C GLU A 325 -16.27 17.10 4.21
N ASP A 326 -16.44 15.97 3.52
CA ASP A 326 -17.13 14.80 4.07
C ASP A 326 -16.27 14.09 5.11
N TYR A 327 -14.94 14.08 4.95
CA TYR A 327 -14.01 13.65 5.99
C TYR A 327 -14.13 14.50 7.25
N GLU A 328 -14.20 15.84 7.15
CA GLU A 328 -14.41 16.71 8.33
C GLU A 328 -15.74 16.43 9.03
N LYS A 329 -16.82 16.21 8.28
CA LYS A 329 -18.12 15.79 8.85
C LYS A 329 -18.01 14.44 9.56
N LEU A 330 -17.25 13.49 8.99
CA LEU A 330 -16.99 12.20 9.59
C LEU A 330 -16.31 12.35 10.95
N THR A 331 -15.24 13.16 11.04
CA THR A 331 -14.46 13.33 12.27
C THR A 331 -15.28 13.92 13.41
N GLY A 332 -16.28 14.75 13.11
CA GLY A 332 -17.17 15.37 14.11
C GLY A 332 -18.20 14.43 14.76
N ASN A 333 -18.45 13.25 14.18
CA ASN A 333 -19.55 12.37 14.54
C ASN A 333 -19.16 11.02 15.15
N HIS A 334 -17.86 10.78 15.39
CA HIS A 334 -17.34 9.50 15.87
C HIS A 334 -16.53 9.61 17.16
N SER A 335 -16.48 8.47 17.90
CA SER A 335 -15.64 8.31 19.09
C SER A 335 -14.17 7.98 18.76
N PHE A 336 -13.77 8.06 17.48
CA PHE A 336 -12.40 7.88 17.04
C PHE A 336 -11.61 9.19 17.10
N GLU A 337 -10.33 9.08 17.37
CA GLU A 337 -9.34 10.12 17.12
C GLU A 337 -8.88 9.99 15.65
N PHE A 338 -8.93 11.08 14.89
CA PHE A 338 -8.55 11.05 13.47
C PHE A 338 -7.26 11.79 13.22
N ARG A 339 -6.45 11.27 12.30
CA ARG A 339 -5.32 11.96 11.70
C ARG A 339 -5.39 11.83 10.17
N TYR A 340 -5.55 12.96 9.53
CA TYR A 340 -5.51 13.09 8.09
C TYR A 340 -4.08 12.87 7.57
N LEU A 341 -3.94 12.10 6.49
CA LEU A 341 -2.65 11.82 5.86
C LEU A 341 -2.49 12.49 4.51
N GLY A 342 -3.59 12.74 3.79
CA GLY A 342 -3.59 13.45 2.51
C GLY A 342 -4.60 12.90 1.52
N GLU A 343 -4.88 13.71 0.52
CA GLU A 343 -5.47 13.32 -0.75
C GLU A 343 -4.37 13.29 -1.82
N PHE A 344 -4.37 12.26 -2.67
CA PHE A 344 -3.30 12.03 -3.63
C PHE A 344 -3.77 11.29 -4.88
N HIS A 345 -2.98 11.41 -5.96
CA HIS A 345 -3.17 10.66 -7.19
C HIS A 345 -2.48 9.29 -7.12
N VAL A 346 -3.08 8.32 -7.82
CA VAL A 346 -2.46 7.03 -8.09
C VAL A 346 -1.77 7.11 -9.44
N ASN A 347 -0.47 6.84 -9.45
CA ASN A 347 0.36 6.88 -10.63
C ASN A 347 0.64 5.46 -11.10
N TYR A 348 0.66 5.29 -12.42
CA TYR A 348 0.93 4.03 -13.10
C TYR A 348 2.07 4.22 -14.10
N PRO A 349 2.96 3.23 -14.29
CA PRO A 349 3.93 3.31 -15.37
C PRO A 349 3.19 3.30 -16.71
N ASP A 350 3.63 4.15 -17.65
CA ASP A 350 3.10 4.13 -19.01
C ASP A 350 3.41 2.77 -19.66
N PRO A 351 2.40 2.05 -20.16
CA PRO A 351 2.60 0.79 -20.87
C PRO A 351 3.48 0.92 -22.11
N LYS A 352 3.69 2.14 -22.61
CA LYS A 352 4.51 2.45 -23.78
C LYS A 352 5.92 2.96 -23.43
N GLY A 353 6.24 3.08 -22.15
CA GLY A 353 7.57 3.52 -21.68
C GLY A 353 7.85 5.02 -21.86
N SER A 354 6.81 5.86 -22.00
CA SER A 354 6.94 7.30 -22.28
C SER A 354 6.68 8.21 -21.06
N GLY A 355 6.54 7.67 -19.85
CA GLY A 355 6.29 8.48 -18.63
C GLY A 355 5.14 7.98 -17.77
N LEU A 356 4.64 8.84 -16.89
CA LEU A 356 3.51 8.59 -16.00
C LEU A 356 2.16 8.68 -16.73
N VAL A 357 1.22 7.82 -16.36
CA VAL A 357 -0.20 7.96 -16.70
C VAL A 357 -0.97 8.10 -15.41
N THR A 358 -1.57 9.27 -15.19
CA THR A 358 -2.66 9.44 -14.22
C THR A 358 -3.95 9.04 -14.94
N HIS A 359 -4.71 8.11 -14.38
CA HIS A 359 -6.06 7.87 -14.88
C HIS A 359 -7.00 8.94 -14.32
N PRO A 360 -7.87 9.54 -15.17
CA PRO A 360 -8.83 10.55 -14.75
C PRO A 360 -9.91 9.99 -13.83
#